data_0d0fff0128b460585d1803646c529bb5
#
_entry.id   0d0fff0128b460585d1803646c529bb5
#
_cell.length_a   1.000
_cell.length_b   1.000
_cell.length_c   1.000
_cell.angle_alpha   90.00
_cell.angle_beta   90.00
_cell.angle_gamma   90.00
#
_symmetry.space_group_name_H-M   'P 1'
#
loop_
_entity.id
_entity.type
_entity.pdbx_description
1 polymer ?
#
loop_
_entity_poly.entity_id
_entity_poly.type
_entity_poly.pdbx_seq_one_letter_code
_entity_poly.pdbx_strand_id
1 'polypeptide(L)' 'MDVVPIRDESIRLGQLLKLHGVAEHGAMAKDLIAAGDVFVNGEVETRRGATIRPGDRVEALGEVFEVRAETD' A
#
# COMPACT_ATOMS: atom_id res chain seq x y z
N MET A 1 4.47 -13.91 -2.46
CA MET A 1 3.85 -12.62 -2.16
C MET A 1 4.20 -12.19 -0.75
N ASP A 2 4.66 -10.96 -0.61
CA ASP A 2 5.01 -10.44 0.71
C ASP A 2 3.77 -10.14 1.54
N VAL A 3 3.94 -10.16 2.85
CA VAL A 3 2.87 -9.84 3.80
C VAL A 3 3.32 -8.67 4.66
N VAL A 4 2.45 -7.67 4.78
CA VAL A 4 2.72 -6.50 5.61
C VAL A 4 1.75 -6.49 6.78
N PRO A 5 2.22 -6.76 8.00
CA PRO A 5 1.34 -6.72 9.17
C PRO A 5 1.11 -5.28 9.61
N ILE A 6 -0.12 -4.96 9.99
CA ILE A 6 -0.46 -3.65 10.53
C ILE A 6 -1.18 -3.84 11.87
N ARG A 7 -0.98 -2.89 12.79
CA ARG A 7 -1.60 -2.92 14.12
C ARG A 7 -3.02 -2.38 14.12
N ASP A 8 -3.24 -1.35 13.31
CA ASP A 8 -4.53 -0.67 13.27
C ASP A 8 -5.50 -1.41 12.36
N GLU A 9 -6.75 -0.99 12.37
CA GLU A 9 -7.77 -1.58 11.51
C GLU A 9 -7.53 -1.28 10.04
N SER A 10 -6.76 -0.24 9.75
CA SER A 10 -6.47 0.19 8.39
C SER A 10 -5.21 1.03 8.35
N ILE A 11 -4.72 1.25 7.14
CA ILE A 11 -3.58 2.12 6.89
C ILE A 11 -3.86 2.89 5.60
N ARG A 12 -3.38 4.11 5.49
CA ARG A 12 -3.51 4.86 4.24
C ARG A 12 -2.51 4.33 3.22
N LEU A 13 -2.90 4.35 1.95
CA LEU A 13 -2.07 3.79 0.88
C LEU A 13 -0.66 4.40 0.83
N GLY A 14 -0.56 5.71 0.93
CA GLY A 14 0.75 6.37 0.93
C GLY A 14 1.65 5.93 2.09
N GLN A 15 1.05 5.75 3.27
CA GLN A 15 1.79 5.28 4.44
C GLN A 15 2.23 3.82 4.27
N LEU A 16 1.37 3.01 3.66
CA LEU A 16 1.68 1.61 3.41
C LEU A 16 2.88 1.46 2.48
N LEU A 17 2.93 2.25 1.41
CA LEU A 17 4.05 2.20 0.48
C LEU A 17 5.37 2.57 1.15
N LYS A 18 5.35 3.52 2.08
CA LYS A 18 6.54 3.87 2.86
C LYS A 18 6.91 2.76 3.84
N LEU A 19 5.92 2.20 4.51
CA LEU A 19 6.14 1.15 5.51
C LEU A 19 6.79 -0.08 4.88
N HIS A 20 6.35 -0.46 3.69
CA HIS A 20 6.89 -1.63 3.00
C HIS A 20 8.18 -1.33 2.23
N GLY A 21 8.58 -0.07 2.15
CA GLY A 21 9.82 0.30 1.49
C GLY A 21 9.74 0.46 -0.02
N VAL A 22 8.53 0.42 -0.60
CA VAL A 22 8.33 0.70 -2.03
C VAL A 22 8.64 2.16 -2.31
N ALA A 23 8.27 3.05 -1.40
CA ALA A 23 8.58 4.46 -1.47
C ALA A 23 9.47 4.85 -0.30
N GLU A 24 10.52 5.63 -0.56
CA GLU A 24 11.45 6.06 0.47
C GLU A 24 10.87 7.20 1.33
N HIS A 25 9.97 7.98 0.75
CA HIS A 25 9.36 9.12 1.46
C HIS A 25 7.99 9.44 0.86
N GLY A 26 7.27 10.34 1.52
CA GLY A 26 5.89 10.65 1.15
C GLY A 26 5.72 11.22 -0.26
N ALA A 27 6.65 12.05 -0.70
CA ALA A 27 6.57 12.63 -2.05
C ALA A 27 6.66 11.55 -3.13
N MET A 28 7.55 10.56 -2.94
CA MET A 28 7.67 9.45 -3.87
C MET A 28 6.40 8.61 -3.89
N ALA A 29 5.83 8.32 -2.72
CA ALA A 29 4.57 7.58 -2.63
C ALA A 29 3.45 8.31 -3.36
N LYS A 30 3.34 9.63 -3.15
CA LYS A 30 2.35 10.47 -3.81
C LYS A 30 2.49 10.40 -5.33
N ASP A 31 3.71 10.53 -5.83
CA ASP A 31 3.98 10.52 -7.26
C ASP A 31 3.63 9.18 -7.90
N LEU A 32 3.99 8.08 -7.27
CA LEU A 32 3.66 6.74 -7.76
C LEU A 32 2.14 6.55 -7.85
N ILE A 33 1.42 6.95 -6.82
CA ILE A 33 -0.02 6.79 -6.77
C ILE A 33 -0.69 7.68 -7.82
N ALA A 34 -0.28 8.94 -7.90
CA ALA A 34 -0.88 9.89 -8.85
C ALA A 34 -0.61 9.51 -10.30
N ALA A 35 0.52 8.84 -10.56
CA ALA A 35 0.88 8.40 -11.91
C ALA A 35 0.07 7.17 -12.37
N GLY A 36 -0.70 6.55 -11.47
CA GLY A 36 -1.46 5.34 -11.82
C GLY A 36 -0.63 4.07 -11.78
N ASP A 37 0.49 4.10 -11.06
CA ASP A 37 1.41 2.95 -10.98
C ASP A 37 1.15 2.05 -9.78
N VAL A 38 0.06 2.30 -9.05
CA VAL A 38 -0.30 1.53 -7.86
C VAL A 38 -1.68 0.91 -8.04
N PHE A 39 -1.77 -0.38 -7.77
CA PHE A 39 -3.02 -1.13 -7.90
C PHE A 39 -3.42 -1.70 -6.55
N VAL A 40 -4.70 -1.61 -6.24
CA VAL A 40 -5.28 -2.22 -5.03
C VAL A 40 -6.31 -3.23 -5.47
N ASN A 41 -6.12 -4.49 -5.10
CA ASN A 41 -7.00 -5.59 -5.49
C ASN A 41 -7.22 -5.64 -7.02
N GLY A 42 -6.17 -5.36 -7.78
CA GLY A 42 -6.20 -5.43 -9.23
C GLY A 42 -6.69 -4.18 -9.93
N GLU A 43 -7.09 -3.15 -9.20
CA GLU A 43 -7.58 -1.91 -9.79
C GLU A 43 -6.64 -0.75 -9.47
N VAL A 44 -6.41 0.13 -10.45
CA VAL A 44 -5.56 1.30 -10.23
C VAL A 44 -6.17 2.20 -9.16
N GLU A 45 -5.34 2.64 -8.23
CA GLU A 45 -5.74 3.57 -7.18
C GLU A 45 -4.90 4.84 -7.28
N THR A 46 -5.54 5.98 -7.41
CA THR A 46 -4.85 7.26 -7.58
C THR A 46 -4.95 8.18 -6.37
N ARG A 47 -5.60 7.71 -5.30
CA ARG A 47 -5.75 8.51 -4.07
C ARG A 47 -4.75 8.04 -3.01
N ARG A 48 -3.86 8.95 -2.62
CA ARG A 48 -2.87 8.66 -1.59
C ARG A 48 -3.52 8.31 -0.25
N GLY A 49 -4.65 8.91 0.04
CA GLY A 49 -5.38 8.69 1.29
C GLY A 49 -6.32 7.50 1.26
N ALA A 50 -6.29 6.68 0.21
CA ALA A 50 -7.15 5.50 0.15
C ALA A 50 -6.91 4.60 1.36
N THR A 51 -8.00 4.09 1.92
CA THR A 51 -7.94 3.22 3.10
C THR A 51 -7.66 1.78 2.68
N ILE A 52 -6.59 1.21 3.22
CA ILE A 52 -6.21 -0.18 2.96
C ILE A 52 -6.43 -0.97 4.25
N ARG A 53 -7.07 -2.12 4.13
CA ARG A 53 -7.44 -2.97 5.29
C ARG A 53 -6.80 -4.34 5.17
N PRO A 54 -6.70 -5.08 6.28
CA PRO A 54 -6.27 -6.48 6.22
C PRO A 54 -7.08 -7.26 5.18
N GLY A 55 -6.38 -8.02 4.36
CA GLY A 55 -6.97 -8.74 3.24
C GLY A 55 -6.80 -8.04 1.91
N ASP A 56 -6.51 -6.76 1.90
CA ASP A 56 -6.27 -6.04 0.66
C ASP A 56 -4.88 -6.37 0.11
N ARG A 57 -4.79 -6.41 -1.22
CA ARG A 57 -3.55 -6.69 -1.91
C ARG A 57 -3.15 -5.47 -2.72
N VAL A 58 -1.88 -5.10 -2.62
CA VAL A 58 -1.34 -3.92 -3.29
C VAL A 58 -0.21 -4.32 -4.21
N GLU A 59 -0.18 -3.72 -5.39
CA GLU A 59 0.89 -3.94 -6.37
C GLU A 59 1.48 -2.59 -6.77
N ALA A 60 2.79 -2.48 -6.73
CA ALA A 60 3.50 -1.28 -7.14
C ALA A 60 4.94 -1.64 -7.51
N LEU A 61 5.44 -1.08 -8.61
CA LEU A 61 6.82 -1.27 -9.07
C LEU A 61 7.23 -2.75 -9.17
N GLY A 62 6.32 -3.60 -9.62
CA GLY A 62 6.58 -5.02 -9.79
C GLY A 62 6.52 -5.83 -8.51
N GLU A 63 6.23 -5.20 -7.37
CA GLU A 63 6.07 -5.89 -6.12
C GLU A 63 4.60 -6.07 -5.80
N VAL A 64 4.25 -7.22 -5.25
CA VAL A 64 2.88 -7.53 -4.82
C VAL A 64 2.94 -7.91 -3.35
N PHE A 65 2.10 -7.29 -2.53
CA PHE A 65 2.06 -7.59 -1.10
C PHE A 65 0.64 -7.51 -0.56
N GLU A 66 0.40 -8.25 0.49
CA GLU A 66 -0.89 -8.33 1.15
C GLU A 66 -0.80 -7.74 2.54
N VAL A 67 -1.82 -6.96 2.92
CA VAL A 67 -1.91 -6.39 4.26
C VAL A 67 -2.60 -7.41 5.16
N ARG A 68 -2.07 -7.59 6.36
CA ARG A 68 -2.66 -8.47 7.37
C ARG A 68 -2.74 -7.78 8.70
N ALA A 69 -3.74 -8.18 9.48
CA ALA A 69 -3.80 -7.73 10.86
C ALA A 69 -2.65 -8.37 11.65
N GLU A 70 -1.93 -7.55 12.41
CA GLU A 70 -0.89 -8.06 13.30
C GLU A 70 -1.57 -8.82 14.44
N THR A 71 -1.16 -10.07 14.63
CA THR A 71 -1.71 -10.91 15.69
C THR A 71 -0.63 -11.22 16.72
N ASP A 72 -0.99 -11.19 17.97
CA ASP A 72 -0.08 -11.50 19.06
C ASP A 72 0.05 -13.03 19.27
#